data_336901261ff886429dadd3c1138b5246
#
_entry.id   336901261ff886429dadd3c1138b5246
#
_cell.length_a   1.000
_cell.length_b   1.000
_cell.length_c   1.000
_cell.angle_alpha   90.00
_cell.angle_beta   90.00
_cell.angle_gamma   90.00
#
_symmetry.space_group_name_H-M   'P 1'
#
loop_
_entity.id
_entity.type
_entity.pdbx_description
1 polymer ?
#
loop_
_entity_poly.entity_id
_entity_poly.type
_entity_poly.pdbx_seq_one_letter_code
_entity_poly.pdbx_strand_id
1 'polypeptide(L)'
;SAASDVYKRQVKSNQDKSFYLIKEFTFKNFIESQSFVNKIGDIAEKENHHPDISFGWGYCKVKIFTHAIKGLAESDFILAAKIDKI
;
A
#
# COMPACT_ATOMS: atom_id res chain seq x y z
N SER A 1 -8.92 4.63 -13.33
CA SER A 1 -8.30 3.33 -13.27
C SER A 1 -9.13 2.38 -12.41
N ALA A 2 -8.97 1.10 -12.63
CA ALA A 2 -9.73 0.09 -11.89
C ALA A 2 -9.47 0.17 -10.39
N ALA A 3 -8.34 0.68 -9.98
CA ALA A 3 -7.97 0.80 -8.57
C ALA A 3 -8.64 1.97 -7.87
N SER A 4 -9.11 2.97 -8.62
CA SER A 4 -9.51 4.24 -8.01
C SER A 4 -10.85 4.20 -7.30
N ASP A 5 -11.75 3.30 -7.71
CA ASP A 5 -13.15 3.39 -7.33
C ASP A 5 -13.44 2.82 -5.95
N VAL A 6 -12.58 1.95 -5.44
CA VAL A 6 -12.84 1.22 -4.19
C VAL A 6 -11.66 1.36 -3.23
N TYR A 7 -10.99 2.48 -3.31
CA TYR A 7 -9.85 2.73 -2.47
C TYR A 7 -10.27 3.26 -1.10
N LYS A 8 -9.67 2.70 -0.06
CA LYS A 8 -9.82 3.20 1.32
C LYS A 8 -8.47 3.23 2.00
N ARG A 9 -8.11 4.40 2.53
CA ARG A 9 -6.94 4.54 3.38
C ARG A 9 -7.39 4.53 4.83
N GLN A 10 -6.75 3.70 5.65
CA GLN A 10 -7.04 3.63 7.06
C GLN A 10 -5.75 3.64 7.86
N VAL A 11 -5.79 4.29 9.03
CA VAL A 11 -4.73 4.19 10.02
C VAL A 11 -5.15 3.13 11.01
N LYS A 12 -4.31 2.13 11.20
CA LYS A 12 -4.56 1.02 12.12
C LYS A 12 -3.43 0.91 13.13
N SER A 13 -3.64 0.15 14.19
CA SER A 13 -2.59 -0.15 15.15
C SER A 13 -2.35 -1.64 15.23
N ASN A 14 -1.09 -2.00 15.41
CA ASN A 14 -0.67 -3.38 15.68
C ASN A 14 -0.91 -3.73 17.15
N GLN A 15 -0.70 -5.01 17.50
CA GLN A 15 -0.85 -5.46 18.89
C GLN A 15 0.10 -4.76 19.85
N ASP A 16 1.28 -4.35 19.37
CA ASP A 16 2.26 -3.62 20.16
C ASP A 16 1.99 -2.10 20.18
N LYS A 17 0.81 -1.69 19.69
CA LYS A 17 0.36 -0.30 19.63
C LYS A 17 1.13 0.60 18.66
N SER A 18 1.97 0.02 17.79
CA SER A 18 2.54 0.78 16.68
C SER A 18 1.46 1.02 15.62
N PHE A 19 1.61 2.08 14.83
CA PHE A 19 0.63 2.46 13.83
C PHE A 19 1.12 2.13 12.43
N TYR A 20 0.17 1.85 11.53
CA TYR A 20 0.46 1.63 10.12
C TYR A 20 -0.71 2.16 9.28
N LEU A 21 -0.40 2.46 8.01
CA LEU A 21 -1.43 2.77 7.01
C LEU A 21 -1.80 1.48 6.30
N ILE A 22 -3.08 1.33 6.01
CA ILE A 22 -3.54 0.21 5.20
C ILE A 22 -4.43 0.74 4.09
N LYS A 23 -4.23 0.20 2.87
CA LYS A 23 -5.01 0.53 1.69
C LYS A 23 -5.45 -0.75 1.02
N GLU A 24 -6.69 -0.78 0.57
CA GLU A 24 -7.22 -1.91 -0.18
C GLU A 24 -7.77 -1.43 -1.51
N PHE A 25 -7.40 -2.13 -2.57
CA PHE A 25 -7.84 -1.85 -3.92
C PHE A 25 -8.53 -3.08 -4.51
N THR A 26 -9.52 -2.86 -5.38
CA THR A 26 -10.19 -3.96 -6.05
C THR A 26 -10.01 -3.85 -7.55
N PHE A 27 -10.00 -5.00 -8.22
CA PHE A 27 -9.73 -5.10 -9.65
C PHE A 27 -10.65 -6.14 -10.28
N LYS A 28 -10.68 -6.16 -11.60
CA LYS A 28 -11.49 -7.10 -12.37
C LYS A 28 -11.01 -8.55 -12.25
N ASN A 29 -9.69 -8.73 -12.11
CA ASN A 29 -9.10 -10.07 -12.22
C ASN A 29 -7.70 -10.07 -11.62
N PHE A 30 -7.05 -11.24 -11.68
CA PHE A 30 -5.73 -11.42 -11.10
C PHE A 30 -4.65 -10.60 -11.81
N ILE A 31 -4.71 -10.54 -13.14
CA ILE A 31 -3.71 -9.83 -13.95
C ILE A 31 -3.68 -8.34 -13.59
N GLU A 32 -4.84 -7.74 -13.39
CA GLU A 32 -4.90 -6.34 -13.01
C GLU A 32 -4.32 -6.10 -11.62
N SER A 33 -4.61 -6.99 -10.68
CA SER A 33 -4.03 -6.93 -9.33
C SER A 33 -2.51 -7.04 -9.40
N GLN A 34 -2.01 -8.00 -10.16
CA GLN A 34 -0.57 -8.23 -10.31
C GLN A 34 0.12 -7.03 -10.95
N SER A 35 -0.48 -6.46 -11.98
CA SER A 35 0.05 -5.27 -12.65
C SER A 35 0.18 -4.10 -11.67
N PHE A 36 -0.82 -3.93 -10.82
CA PHE A 36 -0.79 -2.88 -9.80
C PHE A 36 0.34 -3.11 -8.79
N VAL A 37 0.52 -4.35 -8.33
CA VAL A 37 1.60 -4.72 -7.42
C VAL A 37 2.97 -4.39 -8.04
N ASN A 38 3.15 -4.67 -9.32
CA ASN A 38 4.41 -4.36 -10.01
C ASN A 38 4.70 -2.86 -10.00
N LYS A 39 3.67 -2.04 -10.21
CA LYS A 39 3.81 -0.59 -10.17
C LYS A 39 4.15 -0.08 -8.77
N ILE A 40 3.54 -0.66 -7.75
CA ILE A 40 3.89 -0.33 -6.36
C ILE A 40 5.35 -0.68 -6.09
N GLY A 41 5.80 -1.83 -6.57
CA GLY A 41 7.18 -2.24 -6.39
C GLY A 41 8.18 -1.26 -6.99
N ASP A 42 7.90 -0.75 -8.18
CA ASP A 42 8.75 0.24 -8.82
C ASP A 42 8.85 1.52 -7.99
N ILE A 43 7.72 1.98 -7.47
CA ILE A 43 7.68 3.17 -6.61
C ILE A 43 8.45 2.93 -5.32
N ALA A 44 8.23 1.77 -4.69
CA ALA A 44 8.88 1.41 -3.44
C ALA A 44 10.40 1.39 -3.57
N GLU A 45 10.91 0.88 -4.70
CA GLU A 45 12.35 0.88 -4.96
C GLU A 45 12.90 2.29 -5.14
N LYS A 46 12.16 3.15 -5.84
CA LYS A 46 12.59 4.53 -6.03
C LYS A 46 12.61 5.32 -4.73
N GLU A 47 11.64 5.07 -3.86
CA GLU A 47 11.53 5.76 -2.58
C GLU A 47 12.40 5.12 -1.49
N ASN A 48 12.99 3.97 -1.78
CA ASN A 48 13.72 3.16 -0.81
C ASN A 48 12.89 2.95 0.46
N HIS A 49 11.60 2.68 0.27
CA HIS A 49 10.67 2.46 1.36
C HIS A 49 9.66 1.40 0.89
N HIS A 50 9.66 0.25 1.57
CA HIS A 50 8.99 -0.94 1.05
C HIS A 50 7.76 -1.30 1.89
N PRO A 51 6.57 -1.33 1.27
CA PRO A 51 5.35 -1.75 1.97
C PRO A 51 5.25 -3.27 2.02
N ASP A 52 4.38 -3.76 2.89
CA ASP A 52 3.96 -5.15 2.83
C ASP A 52 2.74 -5.22 1.93
N ILE A 53 2.76 -6.15 0.98
CA ILE A 53 1.70 -6.27 -0.02
C ILE A 53 1.14 -7.68 0.02
N SER A 54 -0.19 -7.79 0.06
CA SER A 54 -0.85 -9.05 -0.22
C SER A 54 -1.87 -8.81 -1.32
N PHE A 55 -1.94 -9.75 -2.26
CA PHE A 55 -2.84 -9.60 -3.40
C PHE A 55 -3.30 -10.96 -3.88
N GLY A 56 -4.36 -10.93 -4.67
CA GLY A 56 -4.90 -12.13 -5.26
C GLY A 56 -5.86 -11.74 -6.37
N TRP A 57 -6.77 -12.65 -6.69
CA TRP A 57 -7.74 -12.39 -7.74
C TRP A 57 -8.64 -11.23 -7.32
N GLY A 58 -8.51 -10.13 -8.01
CA GLY A 58 -9.39 -8.98 -7.83
C GLY A 58 -9.09 -8.07 -6.65
N TYR A 59 -7.98 -8.26 -5.92
CA TYR A 59 -7.68 -7.39 -4.81
C TYR A 59 -6.18 -7.19 -4.59
N CYS A 60 -5.86 -6.09 -3.91
CA CYS A 60 -4.50 -5.81 -3.43
C CYS A 60 -4.61 -5.02 -2.13
N LYS A 61 -3.94 -5.49 -1.09
CA LYS A 61 -3.84 -4.79 0.19
C LYS A 61 -2.41 -4.33 0.39
N VAL A 62 -2.24 -3.07 0.75
CA VAL A 62 -0.93 -2.46 0.95
C VAL A 62 -0.84 -1.93 2.37
N LYS A 63 0.14 -2.43 3.11
CA LYS A 63 0.40 -2.01 4.49
C LYS A 63 1.73 -1.25 4.52
N ILE A 64 1.70 -0.03 5.06
CA ILE A 64 2.85 0.86 5.08
C ILE A 64 3.15 1.29 6.51
N PHE A 65 4.40 1.14 6.94
CA PHE A 65 4.85 1.67 8.22
C PHE A 65 6.38 1.72 8.24
N THR A 66 6.94 2.45 9.22
CA THR A 66 8.38 2.60 9.35
C THR A 66 8.85 1.75 10.53
N HIS A 67 9.56 0.65 10.23
CA HIS A 67 10.04 -0.30 11.24
C HIS A 67 10.94 0.35 12.29
N ALA A 68 11.82 1.26 11.84
CA ALA A 68 12.81 1.88 12.71
C ALA A 68 12.19 2.64 13.89
N ILE A 69 11.00 3.20 13.71
CA ILE A 69 10.32 3.98 14.74
C ILE A 69 9.06 3.27 15.26
N LYS A 70 8.78 2.08 14.74
CA LYS A 70 7.58 1.29 15.07
C LYS A 70 6.29 2.10 14.94
N GLY A 71 6.19 2.89 13.87
CA GLY A 71 5.04 3.75 13.67
C GLY A 71 5.07 4.40 12.31
N LEU A 72 4.47 5.58 12.22
CA LEU A 72 4.35 6.32 10.98
C LEU A 72 5.29 7.51 10.95
N ALA A 73 5.91 7.71 9.80
CA ALA A 73 6.76 8.86 9.50
C ALA A 73 6.22 9.53 8.23
N GLU A 74 6.76 10.71 7.93
CA GLU A 74 6.36 11.42 6.72
C GLU A 74 6.53 10.58 5.46
N SER A 75 7.60 9.78 5.40
CA SER A 75 7.87 8.91 4.25
C SER A 75 6.74 7.90 3.98
N ASP A 76 6.01 7.46 5.01
CA ASP A 76 4.89 6.55 4.84
C ASP A 76 3.74 7.23 4.09
N PHE A 77 3.46 8.48 4.43
CA PHE A 77 2.40 9.25 3.78
C PHE A 77 2.79 9.65 2.35
N ILE A 78 4.07 9.91 2.12
CA ILE A 78 4.58 10.21 0.78
C ILE A 78 4.43 8.97 -0.12
N LEU A 79 4.83 7.81 0.37
CA LEU A 79 4.69 6.56 -0.37
C LEU A 79 3.20 6.29 -0.68
N ALA A 80 2.35 6.45 0.33
CA ALA A 80 0.91 6.27 0.16
C ALA A 80 0.35 7.19 -0.93
N ALA A 81 0.75 8.46 -0.92
CA ALA A 81 0.29 9.43 -1.90
C ALA A 81 0.74 9.06 -3.32
N LYS A 82 1.96 8.55 -3.48
CA LYS A 82 2.46 8.12 -4.78
C LYS A 82 1.73 6.90 -5.30
N ILE A 83 1.40 5.97 -4.43
CA ILE A 83 0.61 4.79 -4.80
C ILE A 83 -0.79 5.21 -5.26
N ASP A 84 -1.37 6.22 -4.62
CA ASP A 84 -2.69 6.72 -4.99
C ASP A 84 -2.74 7.28 -6.42
N LYS A 85 -1.61 7.66 -6.95
CA LYS A 85 -1.54 8.26 -8.29
C LYS A 85 -1.36 7.25 -9.42
N ILE A 86 -1.24 5.99 -9.11
CA ILE A 86 -1.09 4.95 -10.15
C ILE A 86 -2.32 4.84 -11.03
#